data_89dda531c77cdfdfcbb01c152c98fad9
#
_entry.id   89dda531c77cdfdfcbb01c152c98fad9
#
_cell.length_a   1.000
_cell.length_b   1.000
_cell.length_c   1.000
_cell.angle_alpha   90.00
_cell.angle_beta   90.00
_cell.angle_gamma   90.00
#
_symmetry.space_group_name_H-M   'P 1'
#
loop_
_entity.id
_entity.type
_entity.pdbx_description
1 polymer ?
#
loop_
_entity_poly.entity_id
_entity_poly.type
_entity_poly.pdbx_seq_one_letter_code
_entity_poly.pdbx_strand_id
1 'polypeptide(L)' 'MIHSKEELLEAKRQIDSTLHKLQETVKTLEGKENPIRYKSQITLAKHRIQAFTLAVSLIERELAQTTE' A
#
# COMPACT_ATOMS: atom_id res chain seq x y z
N MET A 1 22.16 9.27 -1.99
CA MET A 1 21.61 8.59 -1.88
C MET A 1 21.52 7.94 -1.01
N ILE A 2 21.14 7.35 -0.76
CA ILE A 2 20.89 7.21 0.28
C ILE A 2 20.32 5.95 0.67
N HIS A 3 19.61 5.27 -0.17
CA HIS A 3 19.05 3.97 0.14
C HIS A 3 19.63 2.94 -0.81
N SER A 4 20.06 1.82 -0.26
CA SER A 4 20.58 0.74 -1.09
C SER A 4 19.43 0.06 -1.82
N LYS A 5 19.77 -0.68 -2.87
CA LYS A 5 18.79 -1.47 -3.61
C LYS A 5 18.09 -2.45 -2.69
N GLU A 6 18.82 -3.04 -1.77
CA GLU A 6 18.25 -4.01 -0.84
C GLU A 6 17.23 -3.37 0.09
N GLU A 7 17.53 -2.16 0.56
CA GLU A 7 16.57 -1.43 1.41
C GLU A 7 15.30 -1.11 0.65
N LEU A 8 15.44 -0.70 -0.61
CA LEU A 8 14.29 -0.36 -1.43
C LEU A 8 13.43 -1.59 -1.71
N LEU A 9 14.06 -2.71 -2.00
CA LEU A 9 13.32 -3.94 -2.25
C LEU A 9 12.59 -4.42 -1.01
N GLU A 10 13.22 -4.32 0.16
CA GLU A 10 12.59 -4.73 1.39
C GLU A 10 11.41 -3.82 1.73
N ALA A 11 11.59 -2.51 1.55
CA ALA A 11 10.51 -1.55 1.79
C ALA A 11 9.33 -1.85 0.87
N LYS A 12 9.60 -2.11 -0.40
CA LYS A 12 8.55 -2.44 -1.36
C LYS A 12 7.80 -3.69 -0.94
N ARG A 13 8.53 -4.70 -0.50
CA ARG A 13 7.92 -5.96 -0.07
C ARG A 13 6.98 -5.75 1.12
N GLN A 14 7.43 -4.96 2.10
CA GLN A 14 6.62 -4.68 3.27
C GLN A 14 5.37 -3.90 2.92
N ILE A 15 5.51 -2.89 2.05
CA ILE A 15 4.37 -2.08 1.66
C ILE A 15 3.40 -2.88 0.81
N ASP A 16 3.90 -3.71 -0.11
CA ASP A 16 3.03 -4.57 -0.92
C ASP A 16 2.19 -5.49 -0.03
N SER A 17 2.80 -6.04 1.00
CA SER A 17 2.09 -6.90 1.94
C SER A 17 1.00 -6.13 2.66
N THR A 18 1.31 -4.93 3.11
CA THR A 18 0.34 -4.07 3.79
C THR A 18 -0.79 -3.66 2.84
N LEU A 19 -0.45 -3.34 1.58
CA LEU A 19 -1.44 -3.02 0.57
C LEU A 19 -2.43 -4.17 0.38
N HIS A 20 -1.92 -5.37 0.28
CA HIS A 20 -2.78 -6.53 0.12
C HIS A 20 -3.75 -6.65 1.28
N LYS A 21 -3.26 -6.49 2.50
CA LYS A 21 -4.11 -6.58 3.70
C LYS A 21 -5.16 -5.48 3.73
N LEU A 22 -4.78 -4.27 3.33
CA LEU A 22 -5.74 -3.16 3.28
C LEU A 22 -6.83 -3.41 2.25
N GLN A 23 -6.45 -3.91 1.08
CA GLN A 23 -7.41 -4.23 0.04
C GLN A 23 -8.38 -5.31 0.49
N GLU A 24 -7.90 -6.33 1.19
CA GLU A 24 -8.76 -7.38 1.72
C GLU A 24 -9.69 -6.83 2.80
N THR A 25 -9.20 -5.91 3.63
CA THR A 25 -10.01 -5.28 4.65
C THR A 25 -11.18 -4.50 4.03
N VAL A 26 -10.89 -3.70 3.00
CA VAL A 26 -11.93 -2.94 2.31
C VAL A 26 -12.98 -3.89 1.73
N LYS A 27 -12.50 -4.94 1.07
CA LYS A 27 -13.38 -5.92 0.46
C LYS A 27 -14.30 -6.57 1.50
N THR A 28 -13.73 -6.92 2.65
CA THR A 28 -14.49 -7.53 3.73
C THR A 28 -15.54 -6.57 4.27
N LEU A 29 -15.15 -5.31 4.52
CA LEU A 29 -16.07 -4.34 5.09
C LEU A 29 -17.18 -3.97 4.12
N GLU A 30 -16.87 -3.88 2.83
CA GLU A 30 -17.89 -3.56 1.83
C GLU A 30 -18.86 -4.72 1.62
N GLY A 31 -18.45 -5.92 1.97
CA GLY A 31 -19.31 -7.09 1.86
C GLY A 31 -20.21 -7.32 3.05
N LYS A 32 -20.12 -6.49 4.09
CA LYS A 32 -20.96 -6.64 5.27
C LYS A 32 -22.39 -6.21 4.97
N GLU A 33 -23.32 -6.72 5.78
CA GLU A 33 -24.75 -6.41 5.60
C GLU A 33 -25.05 -4.92 5.71
N ASN A 34 -24.27 -4.20 6.50
CA ASN A 34 -24.52 -2.79 6.75
C ASN A 34 -23.26 -1.99 6.47
N PRO A 35 -22.87 -1.81 5.20
CA PRO A 35 -21.63 -1.14 4.87
C PRO A 35 -21.53 0.30 5.36
N ILE A 36 -22.67 0.97 5.50
CA ILE A 36 -22.70 2.35 5.97
C ILE A 36 -22.07 2.47 7.36
N ARG A 37 -22.25 1.46 8.18
CA ARG A 37 -21.69 1.42 9.53
C ARG A 37 -20.18 1.49 9.52
N TYR A 38 -19.55 1.02 8.44
CA TYR A 38 -18.10 0.96 8.33
C TYR A 38 -17.54 2.00 7.37
N LYS A 39 -18.35 2.98 7.01
CA LYS A 39 -17.96 3.97 6.00
C LYS A 39 -16.64 4.68 6.34
N SER A 40 -16.49 5.10 7.58
CA SER A 40 -15.26 5.80 7.99
C SER A 40 -14.05 4.91 7.88
N GLN A 41 -14.17 3.65 8.28
CA GLN A 41 -13.06 2.70 8.20
C GLN A 41 -12.71 2.42 6.75
N ILE A 42 -13.72 2.27 5.90
CA ILE A 42 -13.49 2.02 4.48
C ILE A 42 -12.77 3.21 3.85
N THR A 43 -13.23 4.42 4.15
CA THR A 43 -12.61 5.63 3.61
C THR A 43 -11.14 5.74 4.04
N LEU A 44 -10.87 5.49 5.32
CA LEU A 44 -9.51 5.56 5.83
C LEU A 44 -8.62 4.53 5.14
N ALA A 45 -9.12 3.30 4.98
CA ALA A 45 -8.34 2.25 4.33
C ALA A 45 -8.07 2.61 2.88
N LYS A 46 -9.04 3.19 2.18
CA LYS A 46 -8.85 3.59 0.78
C LYS A 46 -7.80 4.69 0.64
N HIS A 47 -7.80 5.64 1.59
CA HIS A 47 -6.77 6.68 1.58
C HIS A 47 -5.38 6.09 1.80
N ARG A 48 -5.27 5.12 2.68
CA ARG A 48 -3.99 4.46 2.92
C ARG A 48 -3.54 3.66 1.70
N ILE A 49 -4.47 3.01 1.01
CA ILE A 49 -4.16 2.29 -0.21
C ILE A 49 -3.58 3.25 -1.25
N GLN A 50 -4.19 4.42 -1.40
CA GLN A 50 -3.68 5.42 -2.34
C GLN A 50 -2.27 5.88 -1.97
N ALA A 51 -2.05 6.17 -0.68
CA ALA A 51 -0.75 6.64 -0.22
C ALA A 51 0.33 5.58 -0.42
N PHE A 52 0.02 4.33 -0.09
CA PHE A 52 1.01 3.26 -0.22
C PHE A 52 1.25 2.88 -1.67
N THR A 53 0.22 2.99 -2.52
CA THR A 53 0.40 2.76 -3.95
C THR A 53 1.36 3.79 -4.53
N LEU A 54 1.21 5.03 -4.12
CA LEU A 54 2.13 6.09 -4.54
C LEU A 54 3.54 5.79 -4.03
N ALA A 55 3.65 5.36 -2.78
CA ALA A 55 4.96 5.04 -2.19
C ALA A 55 5.66 3.93 -2.98
N VAL A 56 4.92 2.88 -3.34
CA VAL A 56 5.49 1.79 -4.13
C VAL A 56 5.95 2.30 -5.49
N SER A 57 5.15 3.15 -6.12
CA SER A 57 5.50 3.73 -7.41
C SER A 57 6.81 4.50 -7.33
N LEU A 58 6.99 5.28 -6.26
CA LEU A 58 8.23 6.03 -6.07
C LEU A 58 9.41 5.12 -5.82
N ILE A 59 9.20 4.06 -5.06
CA ILE A 59 10.26 3.10 -4.80
C ILE A 59 10.67 2.39 -6.09
N GLU A 60 9.70 2.00 -6.90
CA GLU A 60 9.98 1.35 -8.18
C GLU A 60 10.74 2.27 -9.11
N ARG A 61 10.38 3.56 -9.10
CA ARG A 61 11.09 4.55 -9.90
C ARG A 61 12.54 4.65 -9.46
N GLU A 62 12.76 4.66 -8.15
CA GLU A 62 14.10 4.73 -7.61
C GLU A 62 14.90 3.48 -7.95
N LEU A 63 14.27 2.32 -7.88
CA LEU A 63 14.91 1.07 -8.23
C LEU A 63 15.32 1.04 -9.70
N ALA A 64 14.49 1.61 -10.57
CA ALA A 64 14.78 1.64 -11.99
C ALA A 64 15.99 2.51 -12.29
N GLN A 65 16.30 3.47 -11.43
CA GLN A 65 17.43 4.36 -11.60
C GLN A 65 18.70 3.86 -10.91
N THR A 66 18.57 2.84 -10.10
CA THR A 66 19.70 2.28 -9.37
C THR A 66 20.50 1.35 -10.28
N THR A 67 21.78 1.65 -10.41
CA THR A 67 22.66 0.80 -11.22
C THR A 67 23.53 -0.01 -10.29
N GLU A 68 23.33 -1.27 -10.30
CA GLU A 68 24.10 -2.11 -9.42
C GLU A 68 24.54 -3.33 -10.04
#